data_5d225400cff7b825461e2d2589cf0cff
#
_entry.id   5d225400cff7b825461e2d2589cf0cff
#
_cell.length_a   1.000
_cell.length_b   1.000
_cell.length_c   1.000
_cell.angle_alpha   90.00
_cell.angle_beta   90.00
_cell.angle_gamma   90.00
#
_symmetry.space_group_name_H-M   'P 1'
#
loop_
_entity.id
_entity.type
_entity.pdbx_description
1 polymer ?
#
loop_
_entity_poly.entity_id
_entity_poly.type
_entity_poly.pdbx_seq_one_letter_code
_entity_poly.pdbx_strand_id
1 'polypeptide(L)'
;MSGLNAEQLDEIEERVTELLEKPWRKGKGRQKELSLREALIVTCGYKRNNITEEIWAEIFDVDQSTISRYITFLTPLVDQGTAEFRPGAQEAADAIRGAVALVDGTLWPCWSWAGERELWAGKYKTTGHGSLIITNLRGDIVYVSEPVPGNQHDMRKLQGSECAKILKLAGGVIGDKGFIGTDYITTPVRKPQGRELYMREHDYNNQVSSLRAPVERAVADLKTWRILFTDYRRPLRTFLTSFRAAIGLYFFKLSFA
;
A
#
# COMPACT_ATOMS: atom_id res chain seq x y z
N MET A 1 11.69 -5.28 -14.77
CA MET A 1 11.61 -3.82 -14.55
C MET A 1 10.27 -3.40 -13.96
N SER A 2 9.13 -3.63 -14.63
CA SER A 2 7.79 -3.20 -14.20
C SER A 2 7.25 -3.92 -12.94
N GLY A 3 7.75 -5.09 -12.61
CA GLY A 3 7.20 -5.99 -11.60
C GLY A 3 6.07 -6.88 -12.11
N LEU A 4 5.73 -6.75 -13.40
CA LEU A 4 4.71 -7.50 -14.12
C LEU A 4 5.35 -8.38 -15.19
N ASN A 5 4.76 -9.54 -15.49
CA ASN A 5 5.13 -10.39 -16.61
C ASN A 5 4.48 -9.87 -17.92
N ALA A 6 4.69 -10.57 -19.05
CA ALA A 6 4.19 -10.15 -20.35
C ALA A 6 2.66 -10.11 -20.42
N GLU A 7 2.00 -11.17 -19.93
CA GLU A 7 0.54 -11.32 -19.90
C GLU A 7 -0.12 -10.23 -19.05
N GLN A 8 0.43 -9.96 -17.86
CA GLN A 8 -0.01 -8.89 -16.97
C GLN A 8 0.17 -7.49 -17.60
N LEU A 9 1.24 -7.30 -18.39
CA LEU A 9 1.44 -6.06 -19.12
C LEU A 9 0.46 -5.90 -20.28
N ASP A 10 0.13 -6.98 -20.99
CA ASP A 10 -0.87 -6.98 -22.05
C ASP A 10 -2.24 -6.56 -21.50
N GLU A 11 -2.65 -7.17 -20.39
CA GLU A 11 -3.92 -6.86 -19.71
C GLU A 11 -3.98 -5.40 -19.19
N ILE A 12 -2.91 -4.90 -18.57
CA ILE A 12 -2.86 -3.49 -18.13
C ILE A 12 -2.90 -2.53 -19.33
N GLU A 13 -2.23 -2.87 -20.44
CA GLU A 13 -2.25 -2.05 -21.66
C GLU A 13 -3.65 -1.98 -22.26
N GLU A 14 -4.38 -3.10 -22.30
CA GLU A 14 -5.77 -3.15 -22.78
C GLU A 14 -6.68 -2.29 -21.90
N ARG A 15 -6.66 -2.49 -20.58
CA ARG A 15 -7.46 -1.72 -19.61
C ARG A 15 -7.19 -0.22 -19.67
N VAL A 16 -5.93 0.16 -19.77
CA VAL A 16 -5.57 1.58 -19.92
C VAL A 16 -5.99 2.12 -21.28
N THR A 17 -5.92 1.32 -22.33
CA THR A 17 -6.36 1.73 -23.67
C THR A 17 -7.86 2.06 -23.69
N GLU A 18 -8.68 1.27 -23.01
CA GLU A 18 -10.13 1.52 -22.88
C GLU A 18 -10.44 2.82 -22.12
N LEU A 19 -9.60 3.18 -21.16
CA LEU A 19 -9.73 4.39 -20.35
C LEU A 19 -9.21 5.67 -21.04
N LEU A 20 -8.50 5.53 -22.16
CA LEU A 20 -7.96 6.67 -22.88
C LEU A 20 -9.08 7.44 -23.64
N GLU A 21 -9.25 8.72 -23.33
CA GLU A 21 -10.16 9.60 -24.09
C GLU A 21 -9.79 9.72 -25.59
N LYS A 22 -8.52 9.55 -25.91
CA LYS A 22 -7.97 9.63 -27.25
C LYS A 22 -6.94 8.52 -27.46
N PRO A 23 -6.90 7.91 -28.66
CA PRO A 23 -5.89 6.88 -28.95
C PRO A 23 -4.47 7.35 -28.67
N TRP A 24 -3.65 6.45 -28.11
CA TRP A 24 -2.22 6.65 -27.88
C TRP A 24 -1.45 6.65 -29.22
N ARG A 25 -1.78 7.56 -30.16
CA ARG A 25 -1.21 7.53 -31.50
C ARG A 25 -0.35 8.75 -31.79
N LYS A 26 0.55 8.55 -32.76
CA LYS A 26 1.22 9.55 -33.55
C LYS A 26 0.14 10.30 -34.38
N GLY A 27 -0.37 11.43 -33.89
CA GLY A 27 -1.31 12.28 -34.61
C GLY A 27 -0.59 13.39 -35.38
N LYS A 28 -1.34 14.31 -36.06
CA LYS A 28 -0.81 15.57 -36.55
C LYS A 28 -0.39 16.43 -35.36
N GLY A 29 0.89 16.33 -34.94
CA GLY A 29 1.46 17.00 -33.78
C GLY A 29 2.76 16.33 -33.36
N ARG A 30 3.36 16.79 -32.23
CA ARG A 30 4.57 16.17 -31.67
C ARG A 30 4.25 14.70 -31.32
N GLN A 31 5.01 13.78 -31.92
CA GLN A 31 4.87 12.35 -31.65
C GLN A 31 5.19 12.06 -30.18
N LYS A 32 4.50 11.11 -29.57
CA LYS A 32 4.90 10.53 -28.31
C LYS A 32 6.19 9.72 -28.51
N GLU A 33 7.16 9.97 -27.68
CA GLU A 33 8.50 9.39 -27.80
C GLU A 33 8.47 7.89 -27.46
N LEU A 34 7.57 7.48 -26.50
CA LEU A 34 7.36 6.09 -26.14
C LEU A 34 6.01 5.56 -26.63
N SER A 35 5.94 4.29 -26.96
CA SER A 35 4.69 3.54 -27.10
C SER A 35 3.92 3.52 -25.78
N LEU A 36 2.63 3.17 -25.79
CA LEU A 36 1.84 3.02 -24.57
C LEU A 36 2.48 1.96 -23.65
N ARG A 37 2.87 0.83 -24.23
CA ARG A 37 3.51 -0.26 -23.50
C ARG A 37 4.80 0.18 -22.79
N GLU A 38 5.67 0.89 -23.46
CA GLU A 38 6.91 1.42 -22.87
C GLU A 38 6.62 2.43 -21.75
N ALA A 39 5.67 3.33 -21.97
CA ALA A 39 5.24 4.29 -20.95
C ALA A 39 4.59 3.63 -19.74
N LEU A 40 3.87 2.52 -19.93
CA LEU A 40 3.34 1.68 -18.84
C LEU A 40 4.45 0.92 -18.10
N ILE A 41 5.44 0.38 -18.81
CA ILE A 41 6.64 -0.24 -18.20
C ILE A 41 7.34 0.78 -17.28
N VAL A 42 7.52 2.01 -17.75
CA VAL A 42 8.08 3.10 -16.93
C VAL A 42 7.19 3.40 -15.72
N THR A 43 5.88 3.57 -15.93
CA THR A 43 4.95 3.96 -14.85
C THR A 43 4.83 2.88 -13.77
N CYS A 44 4.63 1.62 -14.15
CA CYS A 44 4.57 0.49 -13.23
C CYS A 44 5.94 0.23 -12.59
N GLY A 45 7.02 0.34 -13.37
CA GLY A 45 8.38 0.18 -12.91
C GLY A 45 8.80 1.27 -11.90
N TYR A 46 8.33 2.49 -12.09
CA TYR A 46 8.50 3.56 -11.10
C TYR A 46 7.80 3.21 -9.77
N LYS A 47 6.58 2.66 -9.80
CA LYS A 47 5.91 2.17 -8.59
C LYS A 47 6.66 1.00 -7.96
N ARG A 48 7.16 0.08 -8.77
CA ARG A 48 7.86 -1.13 -8.30
C ARG A 48 9.21 -0.83 -7.67
N ASN A 49 10.00 0.07 -8.26
CA ASN A 49 11.41 0.25 -7.90
C ASN A 49 11.70 1.58 -7.19
N ASN A 50 10.86 2.59 -7.37
CA ASN A 50 11.04 3.96 -6.89
C ASN A 50 12.45 4.53 -7.15
N ILE A 51 13.01 4.24 -8.34
CA ILE A 51 14.25 4.85 -8.82
C ILE A 51 13.95 6.22 -9.42
N THR A 52 14.99 7.04 -9.62
CA THR A 52 14.80 8.39 -10.13
C THR A 52 14.31 8.42 -11.57
N GLU A 53 13.62 9.49 -11.93
CA GLU A 53 13.09 9.67 -13.30
C GLU A 53 14.21 9.81 -14.33
N GLU A 54 15.39 10.33 -13.91
CA GLU A 54 16.60 10.43 -14.74
C GLU A 54 17.09 9.06 -15.20
N ILE A 55 17.11 8.06 -14.31
CA ILE A 55 17.53 6.71 -14.68
C ILE A 55 16.57 6.10 -15.70
N TRP A 56 15.24 6.32 -15.54
CA TRP A 56 14.27 5.90 -16.54
C TRP A 56 14.46 6.62 -17.87
N ALA A 57 14.84 7.92 -17.84
CA ALA A 57 15.12 8.71 -19.03
C ALA A 57 16.31 8.16 -19.82
N GLU A 58 17.38 7.80 -19.13
CA GLU A 58 18.55 7.16 -19.75
C GLU A 58 18.23 5.78 -20.34
N ILE A 59 17.43 4.94 -19.63
CA ILE A 59 17.07 3.59 -20.12
C ILE A 59 16.28 3.67 -21.42
N PHE A 60 15.41 4.67 -21.58
CA PHE A 60 14.50 4.81 -22.72
C PHE A 60 14.96 5.87 -23.75
N ASP A 61 16.12 6.47 -23.55
CA ASP A 61 16.71 7.51 -24.42
C ASP A 61 15.73 8.67 -24.67
N VAL A 62 15.18 9.22 -23.59
CA VAL A 62 14.24 10.35 -23.62
C VAL A 62 14.56 11.36 -22.52
N ASP A 63 14.01 12.56 -22.60
CA ASP A 63 14.15 13.57 -21.54
C ASP A 63 13.45 13.13 -20.23
N GLN A 64 14.05 13.45 -19.08
CA GLN A 64 13.43 13.23 -17.76
C GLN A 64 12.04 13.86 -17.66
N SER A 65 11.84 15.03 -18.25
CA SER A 65 10.53 15.70 -18.30
C SER A 65 9.47 14.90 -19.05
N THR A 66 9.87 14.10 -20.04
CA THR A 66 8.99 13.16 -20.76
C THR A 66 8.56 12.01 -19.86
N ILE A 67 9.50 11.41 -19.12
CA ILE A 67 9.21 10.37 -18.11
C ILE A 67 8.24 10.91 -17.06
N SER A 68 8.51 12.09 -16.50
CA SER A 68 7.66 12.71 -15.49
C SER A 68 6.22 12.93 -15.98
N ARG A 69 6.06 13.36 -17.24
CA ARG A 69 4.74 13.52 -17.88
C ARG A 69 4.02 12.20 -18.06
N TYR A 70 4.70 11.12 -18.47
CA TYR A 70 4.08 9.80 -18.62
C TYR A 70 3.64 9.25 -17.25
N ILE A 71 4.49 9.29 -16.23
CA ILE A 71 4.12 8.86 -14.87
C ILE A 71 2.91 9.66 -14.36
N THR A 72 2.91 10.99 -14.56
CA THR A 72 1.79 11.85 -14.14
C THR A 72 0.49 11.49 -14.83
N PHE A 73 0.54 11.28 -16.15
CA PHE A 73 -0.64 11.01 -16.97
C PHE A 73 -1.18 9.58 -16.76
N LEU A 74 -0.29 8.58 -16.71
CA LEU A 74 -0.71 7.18 -16.66
C LEU A 74 -1.04 6.69 -15.24
N THR A 75 -0.50 7.30 -14.18
CA THR A 75 -0.78 6.86 -12.81
C THR A 75 -2.29 6.82 -12.48
N PRO A 76 -3.10 7.85 -12.81
CA PRO A 76 -4.56 7.80 -12.60
C PRO A 76 -5.25 6.71 -13.42
N LEU A 77 -4.79 6.45 -14.64
CA LEU A 77 -5.36 5.42 -15.51
C LEU A 77 -5.01 4.01 -14.98
N VAL A 78 -3.80 3.81 -14.50
CA VAL A 78 -3.41 2.55 -13.82
C VAL A 78 -4.20 2.36 -12.53
N ASP A 79 -4.40 3.41 -11.72
CA ASP A 79 -5.25 3.36 -10.53
C ASP A 79 -6.68 2.91 -10.88
N GLN A 80 -7.26 3.51 -11.91
CA GLN A 80 -8.62 3.19 -12.38
C GLN A 80 -8.69 1.78 -12.99
N GLY A 81 -7.75 1.41 -13.86
CA GLY A 81 -7.70 0.09 -14.52
C GLY A 81 -7.43 -1.07 -13.57
N THR A 82 -6.93 -0.79 -12.36
CA THR A 82 -6.70 -1.81 -11.33
C THR A 82 -7.61 -1.67 -10.11
N ALA A 83 -8.60 -0.79 -10.17
CA ALA A 83 -9.46 -0.47 -9.02
C ALA A 83 -10.27 -1.68 -8.54
N GLU A 84 -10.79 -2.50 -9.45
CA GLU A 84 -11.62 -3.67 -9.15
C GLU A 84 -10.87 -4.79 -8.42
N PHE A 85 -9.54 -4.84 -8.54
CA PHE A 85 -8.72 -5.85 -7.85
C PHE A 85 -8.48 -5.52 -6.38
N ARG A 86 -8.69 -4.28 -5.98
CA ARG A 86 -8.55 -3.88 -4.56
C ARG A 86 -9.77 -4.33 -3.78
N PRO A 87 -9.63 -5.20 -2.76
CA PRO A 87 -10.76 -5.65 -1.97
C PRO A 87 -11.53 -4.48 -1.37
N GLY A 88 -12.84 -4.44 -1.61
CA GLY A 88 -13.74 -3.50 -0.98
C GLY A 88 -14.01 -3.87 0.48
N ALA A 89 -14.57 -2.92 1.26
CA ALA A 89 -14.88 -3.16 2.68
C ALA A 89 -15.85 -4.33 2.89
N GLN A 90 -16.84 -4.48 2.01
CA GLN A 90 -17.82 -5.59 2.12
C GLN A 90 -17.16 -6.94 1.81
N GLU A 91 -16.37 -7.02 0.76
CA GLU A 91 -15.62 -8.22 0.38
C GLU A 91 -14.66 -8.65 1.49
N ALA A 92 -13.92 -7.69 2.04
CA ALA A 92 -13.02 -7.92 3.18
C ALA A 92 -13.78 -8.42 4.42
N ALA A 93 -14.94 -7.83 4.71
CA ALA A 93 -15.78 -8.25 5.83
C ALA A 93 -16.28 -9.70 5.66
N ASP A 94 -16.68 -10.06 4.45
CA ASP A 94 -17.16 -11.42 4.14
C ASP A 94 -16.00 -12.44 4.19
N ALA A 95 -14.80 -12.06 3.75
CA ALA A 95 -13.60 -12.90 3.79
C ALA A 95 -13.14 -13.28 5.21
N ILE A 96 -13.43 -12.44 6.21
CA ILE A 96 -13.00 -12.71 7.61
C ILE A 96 -14.16 -13.02 8.53
N ARG A 97 -15.40 -13.06 8.05
CA ARG A 97 -16.59 -13.30 8.89
C ARG A 97 -16.48 -14.61 9.66
N GLY A 98 -16.53 -14.51 10.98
CA GLY A 98 -16.39 -15.65 11.89
C GLY A 98 -14.99 -16.29 11.96
N ALA A 99 -14.03 -15.81 11.15
CA ALA A 99 -12.64 -16.27 11.15
C ALA A 99 -11.75 -15.35 12.01
N VAL A 100 -10.54 -15.81 12.32
CA VAL A 100 -9.53 -14.96 12.99
C VAL A 100 -8.85 -14.05 11.96
N ALA A 101 -8.82 -12.77 12.26
CA ALA A 101 -8.13 -11.75 11.48
C ALA A 101 -6.91 -11.19 12.21
N LEU A 102 -5.92 -10.75 11.45
CA LEU A 102 -4.77 -10.04 11.96
C LEU A 102 -4.84 -8.59 11.49
N VAL A 103 -4.46 -7.65 12.36
CA VAL A 103 -4.38 -6.23 12.00
C VAL A 103 -3.02 -5.66 12.38
N ASP A 104 -2.44 -4.87 11.48
CA ASP A 104 -1.20 -4.15 11.72
C ASP A 104 -1.24 -2.74 11.14
N GLY A 105 -0.50 -1.82 11.75
CA GLY A 105 -0.32 -0.46 11.27
C GLY A 105 1.00 -0.32 10.53
N THR A 106 0.98 0.27 9.35
CA THR A 106 2.20 0.55 8.60
C THR A 106 2.32 2.01 8.21
N LEU A 107 3.54 2.45 7.93
CA LEU A 107 3.85 3.77 7.40
C LEU A 107 4.34 3.66 5.95
N TRP A 108 3.86 4.57 5.13
CA TRP A 108 4.30 4.84 3.76
C TRP A 108 5.16 6.10 3.80
N PRO A 109 6.48 5.98 3.76
CA PRO A 109 7.36 7.12 3.90
C PRO A 109 7.18 8.11 2.76
N CYS A 110 7.35 9.38 3.06
CA CYS A 110 7.45 10.42 2.06
C CYS A 110 8.59 11.38 2.41
N TRP A 111 9.11 12.05 1.39
CA TRP A 111 10.13 13.07 1.57
C TRP A 111 9.71 14.06 2.64
N SER A 112 10.66 14.59 3.39
CA SER A 112 10.38 15.60 4.42
C SER A 112 9.93 16.92 3.77
N TRP A 113 8.64 17.24 3.94
CA TRP A 113 8.06 18.49 3.45
C TRP A 113 7.99 19.51 4.59
N ALA A 114 8.66 20.65 4.39
CA ALA A 114 8.60 21.74 5.35
C ALA A 114 7.15 22.24 5.52
N GLY A 115 6.67 22.29 6.76
CA GLY A 115 5.31 22.71 7.08
C GLY A 115 4.29 21.60 7.30
N GLU A 116 4.52 20.39 6.78
CA GLU A 116 3.59 19.25 6.90
C GLU A 116 3.80 18.46 8.20
N ARG A 117 3.58 19.12 9.34
CA ARG A 117 3.80 18.54 10.69
C ARG A 117 2.95 17.30 10.95
N GLU A 118 1.80 17.20 10.31
CA GLU A 118 0.87 16.06 10.46
C GLU A 118 1.46 14.76 9.92
N LEU A 119 2.38 14.84 8.96
CA LEU A 119 3.01 13.67 8.38
C LEU A 119 4.10 13.08 9.28
N TRP A 120 4.55 13.76 10.34
CA TRP A 120 5.61 13.26 11.20
C TRP A 120 5.14 12.10 12.08
N ALA A 121 5.65 10.92 11.80
CA ALA A 121 5.37 9.69 12.55
C ALA A 121 6.45 9.46 13.60
N GLY A 122 6.17 9.82 14.86
CA GLY A 122 7.13 9.71 15.97
C GLY A 122 7.63 8.28 16.22
N LYS A 123 6.79 7.25 16.00
CA LYS A 123 7.15 5.83 16.09
C LYS A 123 8.26 5.46 15.09
N TYR A 124 8.22 6.02 13.90
CA TYR A 124 9.14 5.70 12.79
C TYR A 124 10.24 6.74 12.59
N LYS A 125 10.16 7.87 13.29
CA LYS A 125 11.09 9.01 13.20
C LYS A 125 11.28 9.52 11.75
N THR A 126 10.20 9.53 10.99
CA THR A 126 10.17 10.00 9.61
C THR A 126 8.80 10.55 9.25
N THR A 127 8.70 11.25 8.14
CA THR A 127 7.45 11.75 7.57
C THR A 127 6.80 10.67 6.70
N GLY A 128 5.47 10.62 6.68
CA GLY A 128 4.74 9.69 5.85
C GLY A 128 3.25 9.64 6.15
N HIS A 129 2.56 8.77 5.45
CA HIS A 129 1.16 8.45 5.68
C HIS A 129 1.05 7.07 6.32
N GLY A 130 0.08 6.88 7.20
CA GLY A 130 -0.16 5.60 7.86
C GLY A 130 -1.41 4.92 7.33
N SER A 131 -1.39 3.59 7.23
CA SER A 131 -2.57 2.77 6.93
C SER A 131 -2.66 1.59 7.89
N LEU A 132 -3.86 1.01 7.99
CA LEU A 132 -4.09 -0.28 8.61
C LEU A 132 -4.19 -1.35 7.54
N ILE A 133 -3.60 -2.51 7.80
CA ILE A 133 -3.66 -3.69 6.94
C ILE A 133 -4.35 -4.79 7.72
N ILE A 134 -5.33 -5.46 7.10
CA ILE A 134 -6.03 -6.61 7.65
C ILE A 134 -5.66 -7.83 6.81
N THR A 135 -5.29 -8.92 7.48
CA THR A 135 -5.01 -10.21 6.84
C THR A 135 -5.79 -11.32 7.52
N ASN A 136 -5.91 -12.45 6.84
CA ASN A 136 -6.26 -13.72 7.49
C ASN A 136 -5.02 -14.34 8.18
N LEU A 137 -5.19 -15.49 8.84
CA LEU A 137 -4.09 -16.21 9.50
C LEU A 137 -3.03 -16.78 8.56
N ARG A 138 -3.33 -16.92 7.26
CA ARG A 138 -2.35 -17.35 6.25
C ARG A 138 -1.43 -16.21 5.84
N GLY A 139 -1.86 -14.96 6.08
CA GLY A 139 -1.15 -13.77 5.66
C GLY A 139 -1.69 -13.18 4.34
N ASP A 140 -2.81 -13.70 3.82
CA ASP A 140 -3.45 -13.07 2.65
C ASP A 140 -4.03 -11.73 3.07
N ILE A 141 -3.66 -10.66 2.39
CA ILE A 141 -4.19 -9.31 2.65
C ILE A 141 -5.63 -9.27 2.16
N VAL A 142 -6.54 -8.99 3.06
CA VAL A 142 -7.99 -8.86 2.76
C VAL A 142 -8.43 -7.41 2.69
N TYR A 143 -7.68 -6.49 3.30
CA TYR A 143 -7.99 -5.06 3.24
C TYR A 143 -6.77 -4.20 3.53
N VAL A 144 -6.67 -3.08 2.82
CA VAL A 144 -5.70 -2.00 3.09
C VAL A 144 -6.48 -0.71 3.21
N SER A 145 -6.40 -0.03 4.35
CA SER A 145 -7.12 1.23 4.55
C SER A 145 -6.52 2.35 3.71
N GLU A 146 -7.35 3.34 3.40
CA GLU A 146 -6.86 4.60 2.86
C GLU A 146 -5.79 5.21 3.79
N PRO A 147 -4.79 5.88 3.22
CA PRO A 147 -3.72 6.50 3.99
C PRO A 147 -4.21 7.74 4.73
N VAL A 148 -3.77 7.87 5.97
CA VAL A 148 -4.02 9.04 6.83
C VAL A 148 -2.70 9.67 7.28
N PRO A 149 -2.67 10.90 7.82
CA PRO A 149 -1.44 11.52 8.31
C PRO A 149 -0.67 10.63 9.30
N GLY A 150 0.66 10.60 9.16
CA GLY A 150 1.54 9.68 9.89
C GLY A 150 1.63 9.92 11.39
N ASN A 151 1.23 11.10 11.89
CA ASN A 151 1.16 11.40 13.31
C ASN A 151 0.02 10.65 14.04
N GLN A 152 -0.91 10.02 13.31
CA GLN A 152 -2.01 9.28 13.92
C GLN A 152 -1.54 7.91 14.41
N HIS A 153 -1.78 7.62 15.70
CA HIS A 153 -1.57 6.30 16.27
C HIS A 153 -2.58 5.28 15.73
N ASP A 154 -2.22 4.00 15.76
CA ASP A 154 -3.02 2.91 15.18
C ASP A 154 -4.45 2.85 15.75
N MET A 155 -4.62 3.10 17.05
CA MET A 155 -5.94 3.25 17.68
C MET A 155 -6.79 4.35 17.06
N ARG A 156 -6.18 5.51 16.77
CA ARG A 156 -6.92 6.62 16.15
C ARG A 156 -7.29 6.34 14.70
N LYS A 157 -6.40 5.65 13.97
CA LYS A 157 -6.70 5.17 12.60
C LYS A 157 -7.87 4.19 12.58
N LEU A 158 -7.97 3.35 13.64
CA LEU A 158 -9.02 2.34 13.75
C LEU A 158 -10.37 2.94 14.10
N GLN A 159 -10.41 3.94 15.00
CA GLN A 159 -11.65 4.54 15.50
C GLN A 159 -12.49 5.14 14.37
N GLY A 160 -13.73 4.65 14.22
CA GLY A 160 -14.67 5.14 13.21
C GLY A 160 -14.33 4.77 11.76
N SER A 161 -13.25 4.03 11.53
CA SER A 161 -12.82 3.61 10.19
C SER A 161 -13.59 2.41 9.66
N GLU A 162 -13.51 2.17 8.35
CA GLU A 162 -14.01 0.92 7.74
C GLU A 162 -13.31 -0.31 8.33
N CYS A 163 -12.01 -0.21 8.68
CA CYS A 163 -11.31 -1.30 9.36
C CYS A 163 -12.00 -1.74 10.66
N ALA A 164 -12.48 -0.80 11.48
CA ALA A 164 -13.19 -1.14 12.71
C ALA A 164 -14.51 -1.90 12.42
N LYS A 165 -15.23 -1.52 11.35
CA LYS A 165 -16.46 -2.20 10.95
C LYS A 165 -16.17 -3.62 10.45
N ILE A 166 -15.16 -3.78 9.61
CA ILE A 166 -14.69 -5.06 9.08
C ILE A 166 -14.29 -5.99 10.23
N LEU A 167 -13.37 -5.54 11.11
CA LEU A 167 -12.82 -6.36 12.19
C LEU A 167 -13.85 -6.81 13.22
N LYS A 168 -14.92 -6.06 13.45
CA LYS A 168 -16.03 -6.46 14.35
C LYS A 168 -16.82 -7.68 13.86
N LEU A 169 -16.70 -8.03 12.58
CA LEU A 169 -17.35 -9.21 11.99
C LEU A 169 -16.48 -10.47 12.05
N ALA A 170 -15.20 -10.32 12.42
CA ALA A 170 -14.29 -11.43 12.64
C ALA A 170 -14.68 -12.24 13.87
N GLY A 171 -14.38 -13.54 13.89
CA GLY A 171 -14.53 -14.40 15.05
C GLY A 171 -13.47 -14.17 16.15
N GLY A 172 -12.40 -13.44 15.82
CA GLY A 172 -11.36 -12.98 16.72
C GLY A 172 -10.38 -12.08 15.96
N VAL A 173 -9.76 -11.15 16.65
CA VAL A 173 -8.78 -10.22 16.05
C VAL A 173 -7.52 -10.21 16.88
N ILE A 174 -6.37 -10.26 16.23
CA ILE A 174 -5.04 -10.15 16.86
C ILE A 174 -4.33 -8.91 16.28
N GLY A 175 -3.84 -8.05 17.16
CA GLY A 175 -3.10 -6.84 16.80
C GLY A 175 -1.85 -6.62 17.64
N ASP A 176 -1.08 -5.58 17.32
CA ASP A 176 0.08 -5.18 18.11
C ASP A 176 -0.33 -4.37 19.36
N LYS A 177 0.68 -3.95 20.13
CA LYS A 177 0.47 -3.10 21.34
C LYS A 177 -0.13 -1.73 21.01
N GLY A 178 -0.13 -1.30 19.76
CA GLY A 178 -0.75 -0.08 19.30
C GLY A 178 -2.28 -0.09 19.38
N PHE A 179 -2.88 -1.27 19.53
CA PHE A 179 -4.33 -1.47 19.63
C PHE A 179 -4.82 -1.73 21.06
N ILE A 180 -3.96 -1.60 22.07
CA ILE A 180 -4.36 -1.72 23.48
C ILE A 180 -5.45 -0.70 23.80
N GLY A 181 -6.54 -1.15 24.43
CA GLY A 181 -7.71 -0.34 24.76
C GLY A 181 -8.92 -0.59 23.89
N THR A 182 -8.82 -1.54 22.93
CA THR A 182 -9.99 -2.13 22.27
C THR A 182 -10.41 -3.40 23.00
N ASP A 183 -11.71 -3.64 23.09
CA ASP A 183 -12.32 -4.81 23.74
C ASP A 183 -12.42 -6.05 22.81
N TYR A 184 -12.20 -5.87 21.50
CA TYR A 184 -12.31 -6.94 20.50
C TYR A 184 -10.99 -7.30 19.81
N ILE A 185 -9.86 -6.66 20.18
CA ILE A 185 -8.52 -6.99 19.63
C ILE A 185 -7.66 -7.59 20.73
N THR A 186 -7.24 -8.82 20.52
CA THR A 186 -6.23 -9.49 21.35
C THR A 186 -4.85 -8.87 21.07
N THR A 187 -4.22 -8.35 22.12
CA THR A 187 -2.92 -7.66 22.01
C THR A 187 -1.91 -8.24 22.99
N PRO A 188 -0.59 -8.12 22.71
CA PRO A 188 0.43 -8.46 23.69
C PRO A 188 0.31 -7.60 24.95
N VAL A 189 0.60 -8.21 26.10
CA VAL A 189 0.67 -7.50 27.39
C VAL A 189 1.79 -6.46 27.35
N ARG A 190 1.45 -5.22 27.71
CA ARG A 190 2.43 -4.13 27.85
C ARG A 190 3.19 -4.29 29.17
N LYS A 191 4.52 -4.08 29.14
CA LYS A 191 5.31 -4.02 30.38
C LYS A 191 4.75 -2.93 31.30
N PRO A 192 4.30 -3.28 32.52
CA PRO A 192 3.84 -2.30 33.49
C PRO A 192 4.98 -1.41 33.99
N GLN A 193 4.65 -0.23 34.45
CA GLN A 193 5.62 0.62 35.10
C GLN A 193 6.03 0.01 36.44
N GLY A 194 7.32 -0.04 36.75
CA GLY A 194 7.86 -0.49 38.03
C GLY A 194 8.04 -2.00 38.17
N ARG A 195 7.70 -2.84 37.20
CA ARG A 195 8.00 -4.28 37.24
C ARG A 195 8.31 -4.87 35.85
N GLU A 196 9.01 -5.98 35.86
CA GLU A 196 9.17 -6.83 34.67
C GLU A 196 7.89 -7.64 34.41
N LEU A 197 7.78 -8.14 33.15
CA LEU A 197 6.73 -9.09 32.82
C LEU A 197 6.96 -10.40 33.60
N TYR A 198 5.88 -11.00 34.06
CA TYR A 198 5.94 -12.36 34.57
C TYR A 198 6.21 -13.38 33.45
N MET A 199 6.74 -14.56 33.79
CA MET A 199 7.03 -15.62 32.81
C MET A 199 5.81 -15.92 31.94
N ARG A 200 4.63 -16.10 32.55
CA ARG A 200 3.37 -16.33 31.83
C ARG A 200 3.00 -15.20 30.85
N GLU A 201 3.35 -13.94 31.17
CA GLU A 201 3.11 -12.79 30.29
C GLU A 201 4.09 -12.79 29.12
N HIS A 202 5.34 -13.22 29.35
CA HIS A 202 6.31 -13.45 28.29
C HIS A 202 5.86 -14.57 27.33
N ASP A 203 5.43 -15.72 27.86
CA ASP A 203 4.95 -16.85 27.06
C ASP A 203 3.74 -16.46 26.23
N TYR A 204 2.77 -15.76 26.83
CA TYR A 204 1.62 -15.21 26.13
C TYR A 204 2.04 -14.26 25.00
N ASN A 205 2.94 -13.32 25.27
CA ASN A 205 3.43 -12.37 24.27
C ASN A 205 4.15 -13.09 23.11
N ASN A 206 4.90 -14.15 23.38
CA ASN A 206 5.57 -14.97 22.37
C ASN A 206 4.54 -15.67 21.48
N GLN A 207 3.47 -16.23 22.06
CA GLN A 207 2.39 -16.85 21.31
C GLN A 207 1.68 -15.83 20.40
N VAL A 208 1.30 -14.67 20.94
CA VAL A 208 0.66 -13.60 20.17
C VAL A 208 1.59 -13.11 19.04
N SER A 209 2.88 -12.95 19.31
CA SER A 209 3.86 -12.55 18.29
C SER A 209 3.99 -13.59 17.18
N SER A 210 4.01 -14.88 17.54
CA SER A 210 4.05 -15.97 16.56
C SER A 210 2.80 -15.96 15.65
N LEU A 211 1.62 -15.75 16.23
CA LEU A 211 0.36 -15.65 15.46
C LEU A 211 0.31 -14.41 14.56
N ARG A 212 1.06 -13.34 14.88
CA ARG A 212 1.15 -12.12 14.07
C ARG A 212 2.18 -12.18 12.94
N ALA A 213 3.10 -13.13 12.95
CA ALA A 213 4.12 -13.25 11.90
C ALA A 213 3.58 -13.24 10.46
N PRO A 214 2.38 -13.80 10.13
CA PRO A 214 1.81 -13.71 8.79
C PRO A 214 1.52 -12.27 8.35
N VAL A 215 0.96 -11.40 9.18
CA VAL A 215 0.68 -10.01 8.77
C VAL A 215 1.96 -9.22 8.55
N GLU A 216 3.00 -9.47 9.32
CA GLU A 216 4.31 -8.82 9.15
C GLU A 216 4.94 -9.21 7.79
N ARG A 217 4.83 -10.49 7.40
CA ARG A 217 5.26 -10.96 6.06
C ARG A 217 4.42 -10.34 4.94
N ALA A 218 3.10 -10.25 5.12
CA ALA A 218 2.21 -9.62 4.16
C ALA A 218 2.54 -8.13 3.92
N VAL A 219 2.83 -7.40 5.00
CA VAL A 219 3.30 -6.00 4.91
C VAL A 219 4.64 -5.91 4.19
N ALA A 220 5.57 -6.83 4.47
CA ALA A 220 6.87 -6.87 3.80
C ALA A 220 6.72 -7.18 2.29
N ASP A 221 5.83 -8.10 1.92
CA ASP A 221 5.55 -8.42 0.52
C ASP A 221 4.93 -7.23 -0.21
N LEU A 222 3.91 -6.58 0.36
CA LEU A 222 3.32 -5.37 -0.19
C LEU A 222 4.37 -4.27 -0.40
N LYS A 223 5.32 -4.11 0.52
CA LYS A 223 6.44 -3.15 0.45
C LYS A 223 7.53 -3.52 -0.58
N THR A 224 7.41 -4.67 -1.24
CA THR A 224 8.22 -4.95 -2.45
C THR A 224 7.88 -4.00 -3.59
N TRP A 225 6.72 -3.37 -3.58
CA TRP A 225 6.42 -2.17 -4.35
C TRP A 225 7.10 -0.98 -3.65
N ARG A 226 8.31 -0.67 -4.06
CA ARG A 226 9.22 0.22 -3.32
C ARG A 226 8.72 1.65 -3.16
N ILE A 227 7.76 2.08 -3.98
CA ILE A 227 7.06 3.36 -3.79
C ILE A 227 6.33 3.43 -2.43
N LEU A 228 5.99 2.26 -1.84
CA LEU A 228 5.35 2.09 -0.55
C LEU A 228 6.36 1.86 0.61
N PHE A 229 7.65 1.74 0.29
CA PHE A 229 8.69 1.43 1.28
C PHE A 229 9.72 2.54 1.43
N THR A 230 10.10 3.17 0.33
CA THR A 230 11.08 4.28 0.31
C THR A 230 10.36 5.61 0.16
N ASP A 231 11.06 6.70 0.43
CA ASP A 231 10.47 8.03 0.41
C ASP A 231 9.74 8.35 -0.90
N TYR A 232 8.46 8.69 -0.78
CA TYR A 232 7.69 9.23 -1.89
C TYR A 232 8.18 10.65 -2.21
N ARG A 233 8.72 10.86 -3.41
CA ARG A 233 9.43 12.09 -3.80
C ARG A 233 8.62 13.02 -4.72
N ARG A 234 7.46 12.57 -5.22
CA ARG A 234 6.59 13.40 -6.05
C ARG A 234 5.70 14.31 -5.18
N PRO A 235 5.05 15.34 -5.76
CA PRO A 235 4.18 16.23 -4.99
C PRO A 235 3.13 15.48 -4.16
N LEU A 236 2.94 15.86 -2.90
CA LEU A 236 2.03 15.17 -1.96
C LEU A 236 0.61 15.03 -2.48
N ARG A 237 0.10 16.00 -3.24
CA ARG A 237 -1.22 15.91 -3.88
C ARG A 237 -1.40 14.70 -4.80
N THR A 238 -0.32 14.10 -5.27
CA THR A 238 -0.33 12.90 -6.14
C THR A 238 -0.11 11.60 -5.36
N PHE A 239 0.11 11.69 -4.05
CA PHE A 239 0.42 10.52 -3.21
C PHE A 239 -0.73 9.51 -3.21
N LEU A 240 -1.96 9.96 -2.95
CA LEU A 240 -3.12 9.08 -2.84
C LEU A 240 -3.35 8.24 -4.11
N THR A 241 -3.31 8.88 -5.29
CA THR A 241 -3.44 8.19 -6.57
C THR A 241 -2.28 7.22 -6.81
N SER A 242 -1.04 7.61 -6.46
CA SER A 242 0.12 6.73 -6.57
C SER A 242 0.04 5.53 -5.61
N PHE A 243 -0.44 5.75 -4.40
CA PHE A 243 -0.70 4.70 -3.42
C PHE A 243 -1.73 3.70 -3.94
N ARG A 244 -2.90 4.19 -4.37
CA ARG A 244 -3.98 3.36 -4.90
C ARG A 244 -3.53 2.54 -6.12
N ALA A 245 -2.79 3.16 -7.04
CA ALA A 245 -2.22 2.46 -8.19
C ALA A 245 -1.24 1.35 -7.77
N ALA A 246 -0.39 1.59 -6.77
CA ALA A 246 0.54 0.56 -6.27
C ALA A 246 -0.19 -0.60 -5.58
N ILE A 247 -1.20 -0.30 -4.75
CA ILE A 247 -2.06 -1.32 -4.12
C ILE A 247 -2.85 -2.10 -5.19
N GLY A 248 -3.42 -1.38 -6.17
CA GLY A 248 -4.14 -2.02 -7.28
C GLY A 248 -3.24 -2.97 -8.08
N LEU A 249 -2.03 -2.55 -8.43
CA LEU A 249 -1.05 -3.39 -9.12
C LEU A 249 -0.62 -4.61 -8.28
N TYR A 250 -0.53 -4.47 -6.98
CA TYR A 250 -0.24 -5.60 -6.08
C TYR A 250 -1.33 -6.67 -6.16
N PHE A 251 -2.59 -6.28 -5.97
CA PHE A 251 -3.72 -7.22 -6.04
C PHE A 251 -3.95 -7.75 -7.46
N PHE A 252 -3.83 -6.91 -8.47
CA PHE A 252 -3.86 -7.31 -9.87
C PHE A 252 -2.84 -8.42 -10.17
N LYS A 253 -1.61 -8.26 -9.68
CA LYS A 253 -0.60 -9.31 -9.85
C LYS A 253 -0.99 -10.62 -9.16
N LEU A 254 -1.62 -10.57 -8.00
CA LEU A 254 -2.09 -11.75 -7.28
C LEU A 254 -3.24 -12.48 -7.99
N SER A 255 -4.05 -11.80 -8.80
CA SER A 255 -5.14 -12.43 -9.55
C SER A 255 -4.67 -13.36 -10.68
N PHE A 256 -3.36 -13.34 -11.00
CA PHE A 256 -2.69 -14.25 -11.96
C PHE A 256 -1.90 -15.37 -11.28
N ALA A 257 -1.96 -15.53 -9.95
CA ALA A 257 -1.16 -16.49 -9.19
C ALA A 257 -1.88 -17.84 -9.01
#